data_795acef788c36ebf13bb74d6a30ce96c
#
_entry.id   795acef788c36ebf13bb74d6a30ce96c
#
_cell.length_a   1.000
_cell.length_b   1.000
_cell.length_c   1.000
_cell.angle_alpha   90.00
_cell.angle_beta   90.00
_cell.angle_gamma   90.00
#
_symmetry.space_group_name_H-M   'P 1'
#
loop_
_entity.id
_entity.type
_entity.pdbx_description
1 polymer ?
#
loop_
_entity_poly.entity_id
_entity_poly.type
_entity_poly.pdbx_seq_one_letter_code
_entity_poly.pdbx_strand_id
1 'polypeptide(L)'
;MKSNILTILFLTCAILSQAQSGLRPRGDVNCDWEVNIGDLNALVDSVTSGAKYHSFYSYATDMNGDKEINISDINMMIDAILGKQLPPMPSYSGTLPVLFINTYGYQNIVSKDEYIHAQWWLDNMGLEGYESIGSPEEPQTMQIKGRGNATWTMHDKKPFRLKLINALPILGMPPSKHWVLISAVDYWIGQFNDALPFEIGRQMGMSWNPGQTPIEVVLNGQYIGLYHLTEKIRVDKNRVNVIEQKNNETDATKVTGGWLLEIDNYYEPEQIAFIEGNGWVFWATPHSPEKLSNVQRTYMTDFLMQADSAIYCEDKNSTEWERYIDIDSLAVFYIIQEIMDNIESFHGSCYFHKEHGDNTKLIFGPLWDFGSSFSRYSSTYEFNHFIYDEAPSNLHLRWIAEIAKYPRFQERVRLHWKQFYNDVYPQIDRFLDEFGDKIEAAGNCDHNRWPRSECDNIKNRINWSRDYCLKKKIAWLNEQWGEPED
;
A
#
# COMPACT_ATOMS: atom_id res chain seq x y z
N MET A 1 -32.45 33.24 -32.49
CA MET A 1 -31.32 32.53 -33.13
C MET A 1 -29.97 32.75 -32.43
N LYS A 2 -29.58 33.96 -32.02
CA LYS A 2 -28.28 34.21 -31.33
C LYS A 2 -28.15 33.55 -29.93
N SER A 3 -29.27 33.40 -29.19
CA SER A 3 -29.25 32.79 -27.86
C SER A 3 -28.98 31.28 -27.91
N ASN A 4 -29.53 30.56 -28.89
CA ASN A 4 -29.39 29.12 -29.02
C ASN A 4 -27.99 28.69 -29.50
N ILE A 5 -27.32 29.55 -30.25
CA ILE A 5 -25.94 29.30 -30.71
C ILE A 5 -24.96 29.42 -29.51
N LEU A 6 -25.21 30.39 -28.62
CA LEU A 6 -24.37 30.57 -27.43
C LEU A 6 -24.50 29.38 -26.44
N THR A 7 -25.72 28.87 -26.27
CA THR A 7 -25.99 27.71 -25.39
C THR A 7 -25.36 26.42 -25.95
N ILE A 8 -25.43 26.22 -27.25
CA ILE A 8 -24.77 25.08 -27.93
C ILE A 8 -23.24 25.21 -27.84
N LEU A 9 -22.68 26.41 -27.99
CA LEU A 9 -21.24 26.63 -27.86
C LEU A 9 -20.76 26.40 -26.41
N PHE A 10 -21.53 26.77 -25.40
CA PHE A 10 -21.22 26.48 -23.97
C PHE A 10 -21.33 24.99 -23.63
N LEU A 11 -22.34 24.29 -24.16
CA LEU A 11 -22.45 22.82 -23.98
C LEU A 11 -21.29 22.09 -24.68
N THR A 12 -20.93 22.47 -25.91
CA THR A 12 -19.80 21.85 -26.59
C THR A 12 -18.45 22.17 -25.92
N CYS A 13 -18.26 23.37 -25.37
CA CYS A 13 -17.07 23.69 -24.60
C CYS A 13 -17.01 22.92 -23.25
N ALA A 14 -18.14 22.73 -22.58
CA ALA A 14 -18.18 21.94 -21.34
C ALA A 14 -17.91 20.45 -21.58
N ILE A 15 -18.49 19.88 -22.64
CA ILE A 15 -18.24 18.48 -23.06
C ILE A 15 -16.78 18.31 -23.51
N LEU A 16 -16.24 19.24 -24.29
CA LEU A 16 -14.83 19.22 -24.72
C LEU A 16 -13.87 19.38 -23.52
N SER A 17 -14.22 20.18 -22.51
CA SER A 17 -13.38 20.33 -21.31
C SER A 17 -13.37 19.07 -20.43
N GLN A 18 -14.49 18.34 -20.34
CA GLN A 18 -14.56 17.07 -19.61
C GLN A 18 -13.86 15.92 -20.37
N ALA A 19 -14.01 15.84 -21.68
CA ALA A 19 -13.25 14.88 -22.49
C ALA A 19 -11.73 15.11 -22.41
N GLN A 20 -11.28 16.36 -22.29
CA GLN A 20 -9.87 16.70 -22.06
C GLN A 20 -9.38 16.33 -20.65
N SER A 21 -10.26 16.24 -19.65
CA SER A 21 -9.89 15.88 -18.27
C SER A 21 -9.75 14.36 -18.04
N GLY A 22 -10.12 13.53 -19.00
CA GLY A 22 -10.17 12.06 -18.85
C GLY A 22 -11.25 11.59 -17.86
N LEU A 23 -12.12 12.50 -17.38
CA LEU A 23 -13.26 12.17 -16.52
C LEU A 23 -14.51 11.96 -17.37
N ARG A 24 -15.21 10.88 -17.08
CA ARG A 24 -16.48 10.54 -17.72
C ARG A 24 -17.59 11.49 -17.24
N PRO A 25 -18.47 11.96 -18.12
CA PRO A 25 -19.62 12.78 -17.73
C PRO A 25 -20.53 12.02 -16.74
N ARG A 26 -21.05 12.73 -15.73
CA ARG A 26 -22.11 12.17 -14.87
C ARG A 26 -23.33 11.87 -15.72
N GLY A 27 -23.86 10.65 -15.59
CA GLY A 27 -25.01 10.23 -16.37
C GLY A 27 -24.66 9.47 -17.65
N ASP A 28 -23.40 9.29 -18.01
CA ASP A 28 -22.99 8.43 -19.12
C ASP A 28 -23.09 6.94 -18.67
N VAL A 29 -24.31 6.43 -18.72
CA VAL A 29 -24.67 5.08 -18.24
C VAL A 29 -24.26 3.98 -19.22
N ASN A 30 -24.32 4.27 -20.53
CA ASN A 30 -23.98 3.33 -21.59
C ASN A 30 -22.47 3.32 -21.92
N CYS A 31 -21.70 4.22 -21.32
CA CYS A 31 -20.25 4.34 -21.49
C CYS A 31 -19.79 4.80 -22.87
N ASP A 32 -20.56 5.64 -23.57
CA ASP A 32 -20.20 6.21 -24.87
C ASP A 32 -19.61 7.62 -24.82
N TRP A 33 -19.38 8.18 -23.61
CA TRP A 33 -18.87 9.51 -23.32
C TRP A 33 -19.83 10.66 -23.63
N GLU A 34 -21.07 10.37 -23.94
CA GLU A 34 -22.13 11.34 -24.12
C GLU A 34 -23.19 11.14 -23.02
N VAL A 35 -23.97 12.18 -22.72
CA VAL A 35 -25.15 12.10 -21.84
C VAL A 35 -26.37 12.50 -22.63
N ASN A 36 -27.18 11.52 -22.97
CA ASN A 36 -28.32 11.71 -23.88
C ASN A 36 -29.48 10.77 -23.52
N ILE A 37 -30.47 10.69 -24.38
CA ILE A 37 -31.67 9.86 -24.19
C ILE A 37 -31.35 8.35 -24.12
N GLY A 38 -30.22 7.92 -24.68
CA GLY A 38 -29.75 6.54 -24.58
C GLY A 38 -29.41 6.17 -23.14
N ASP A 39 -28.75 7.07 -22.42
CA ASP A 39 -28.42 6.90 -21.01
C ASP A 39 -29.67 6.92 -20.10
N LEU A 40 -30.59 7.83 -20.41
CA LEU A 40 -31.85 7.88 -19.69
C LEU A 40 -32.62 6.57 -19.80
N ASN A 41 -32.69 5.96 -20.99
CA ASN A 41 -33.31 4.65 -21.20
C ASN A 41 -32.58 3.57 -20.40
N ALA A 42 -31.24 3.56 -20.46
CA ALA A 42 -30.44 2.60 -19.71
C ALA A 42 -30.62 2.73 -18.18
N LEU A 43 -30.73 3.96 -17.67
CA LEU A 43 -31.03 4.23 -16.26
C LEU A 43 -32.44 3.78 -15.88
N VAL A 44 -33.44 4.08 -16.69
CA VAL A 44 -34.84 3.62 -16.47
C VAL A 44 -34.91 2.11 -16.44
N ASP A 45 -34.27 1.43 -17.39
CA ASP A 45 -34.22 -0.04 -17.41
C ASP A 45 -33.56 -0.60 -16.14
N SER A 46 -32.54 0.07 -15.63
CA SER A 46 -31.89 -0.29 -14.39
C SER A 46 -32.81 -0.20 -13.18
N VAL A 47 -33.47 0.92 -13.03
CA VAL A 47 -34.40 1.18 -11.91
C VAL A 47 -35.58 0.22 -11.95
N THR A 48 -36.11 -0.09 -13.15
CA THR A 48 -37.35 -0.85 -13.30
C THR A 48 -37.12 -2.37 -13.35
N SER A 49 -36.03 -2.84 -13.93
CA SER A 49 -35.75 -4.27 -14.12
C SER A 49 -34.60 -4.80 -13.26
N GLY A 50 -33.86 -3.93 -12.59
CA GLY A 50 -32.62 -4.28 -11.91
C GLY A 50 -31.50 -4.65 -12.88
N ALA A 51 -31.63 -4.32 -14.18
CA ALA A 51 -30.60 -4.59 -15.18
C ALA A 51 -29.32 -3.82 -14.83
N LYS A 52 -28.17 -4.52 -14.80
CA LYS A 52 -26.86 -3.92 -14.62
C LYS A 52 -26.18 -3.82 -15.97
N TYR A 53 -26.14 -2.61 -16.54
CA TYR A 53 -25.58 -2.42 -17.89
C TYR A 53 -24.06 -2.54 -17.93
N HIS A 54 -23.33 -1.94 -17.02
CA HIS A 54 -21.91 -2.13 -16.81
C HIS A 54 -21.61 -2.08 -15.31
N SER A 55 -20.57 -2.71 -14.91
CA SER A 55 -20.21 -2.83 -13.50
C SER A 55 -19.69 -1.52 -12.87
N PHE A 56 -19.46 -0.45 -13.65
CA PHE A 56 -19.20 0.93 -13.22
C PHE A 56 -20.46 1.72 -12.86
N TYR A 57 -21.48 1.02 -12.64
CA TYR A 57 -22.84 1.40 -12.62
C TYR A 57 -23.19 2.47 -11.56
N SER A 58 -22.58 2.39 -10.38
CA SER A 58 -23.00 3.25 -9.27
C SER A 58 -22.70 4.73 -9.46
N TYR A 59 -21.63 5.08 -10.18
CA TYR A 59 -21.20 6.48 -10.32
C TYR A 59 -21.92 7.23 -11.46
N ALA A 60 -22.19 6.56 -12.56
CA ALA A 60 -22.92 7.15 -13.70
C ALA A 60 -24.41 7.17 -13.46
N THR A 61 -24.94 6.21 -12.68
CA THR A 61 -26.36 6.00 -12.41
C THR A 61 -26.85 6.65 -11.12
N ASP A 62 -26.00 6.72 -10.09
CA ASP A 62 -26.26 7.44 -8.84
C ASP A 62 -25.98 8.93 -9.09
N MET A 63 -26.96 9.58 -9.68
CA MET A 63 -26.84 10.97 -10.14
C MET A 63 -26.79 11.98 -8.99
N ASN A 64 -27.37 11.64 -7.83
CA ASN A 64 -27.40 12.51 -6.65
C ASN A 64 -26.31 12.14 -5.61
N GLY A 65 -25.66 10.99 -5.74
CA GLY A 65 -24.58 10.54 -4.84
C GLY A 65 -25.05 9.99 -3.50
N ASP A 66 -26.34 9.59 -3.37
CA ASP A 66 -26.91 9.08 -2.13
C ASP A 66 -26.70 7.57 -1.92
N LYS A 67 -26.02 6.90 -2.87
CA LYS A 67 -25.74 5.46 -2.94
C LYS A 67 -26.97 4.59 -3.25
N GLU A 68 -28.09 5.18 -3.61
CA GLU A 68 -29.28 4.49 -4.10
C GLU A 68 -29.48 4.81 -5.59
N ILE A 69 -29.94 3.84 -6.36
CA ILE A 69 -30.31 4.05 -7.77
C ILE A 69 -31.83 3.97 -7.86
N ASN A 70 -32.46 5.12 -8.01
CA ASN A 70 -33.90 5.24 -7.95
C ASN A 70 -34.47 6.36 -8.85
N ILE A 71 -35.73 6.72 -8.66
CA ILE A 71 -36.42 7.74 -9.46
C ILE A 71 -35.78 9.14 -9.35
N SER A 72 -35.05 9.42 -8.25
CA SER A 72 -34.38 10.71 -8.07
C SER A 72 -33.25 10.88 -9.08
N ASP A 73 -32.54 9.81 -9.40
CA ASP A 73 -31.45 9.79 -10.40
C ASP A 73 -32.02 9.99 -11.80
N ILE A 74 -33.14 9.37 -12.12
CA ILE A 74 -33.84 9.57 -13.40
C ILE A 74 -34.21 11.06 -13.55
N ASN A 75 -34.73 11.71 -12.51
CA ASN A 75 -35.06 13.12 -12.55
C ASN A 75 -33.83 14.00 -12.76
N MET A 76 -32.72 13.70 -12.08
CA MET A 76 -31.46 14.42 -12.29
C MET A 76 -30.89 14.19 -13.69
N MET A 77 -31.01 12.99 -14.25
CA MET A 77 -30.62 12.71 -15.64
C MET A 77 -31.42 13.55 -16.63
N ILE A 78 -32.73 13.65 -16.43
CA ILE A 78 -33.59 14.51 -17.25
C ILE A 78 -33.12 15.98 -17.14
N ASP A 79 -32.83 16.44 -15.93
CA ASP A 79 -32.31 17.79 -15.68
C ASP A 79 -30.99 18.03 -16.41
N ALA A 80 -30.07 17.05 -16.38
CA ALA A 80 -28.81 17.11 -17.13
C ALA A 80 -29.03 17.22 -18.64
N ILE A 81 -29.87 16.38 -19.22
CA ILE A 81 -30.20 16.39 -20.65
C ILE A 81 -30.87 17.72 -21.06
N LEU A 82 -31.65 18.32 -20.17
CA LEU A 82 -32.25 19.64 -20.38
C LEU A 82 -31.27 20.80 -20.15
N GLY A 83 -30.00 20.54 -19.85
CA GLY A 83 -28.95 21.53 -19.67
C GLY A 83 -28.98 22.25 -18.33
N LYS A 84 -29.64 21.71 -17.30
CA LYS A 84 -29.52 22.22 -15.94
C LYS A 84 -28.17 21.89 -15.34
N GLN A 85 -27.64 22.79 -14.52
CA GLN A 85 -26.39 22.60 -13.84
C GLN A 85 -26.52 21.54 -12.75
N LEU A 86 -25.72 20.49 -12.85
CA LEU A 86 -25.63 19.46 -11.81
C LEU A 86 -24.60 19.85 -10.73
N PRO A 87 -24.72 19.28 -9.51
CA PRO A 87 -23.67 19.41 -8.50
C PRO A 87 -22.30 18.97 -9.05
N PRO A 88 -21.20 19.60 -8.63
CA PRO A 88 -19.87 19.20 -9.07
C PRO A 88 -19.57 17.75 -8.67
N MET A 89 -18.83 17.07 -9.55
CA MET A 89 -18.36 15.72 -9.29
C MET A 89 -17.02 15.74 -8.55
N PRO A 90 -16.71 14.73 -7.74
CA PRO A 90 -15.35 14.51 -7.26
C PRO A 90 -14.38 14.43 -8.45
N SER A 91 -13.30 15.18 -8.39
CA SER A 91 -12.26 15.23 -9.42
C SER A 91 -10.89 15.25 -8.75
N TYR A 92 -9.85 14.98 -9.55
CA TYR A 92 -8.48 15.09 -9.09
C TYR A 92 -8.07 16.56 -8.88
N SER A 93 -7.06 16.76 -8.03
CA SER A 93 -6.58 18.09 -7.65
C SER A 93 -5.72 18.76 -8.72
N GLY A 94 -5.02 17.96 -9.54
CA GLY A 94 -4.00 18.45 -10.48
C GLY A 94 -2.67 18.84 -9.82
N THR A 95 -2.48 18.54 -8.52
CA THR A 95 -1.23 18.81 -7.78
C THR A 95 -0.32 17.59 -7.65
N LEU A 96 -0.79 16.44 -8.12
CA LEU A 96 -0.04 15.19 -8.20
C LEU A 96 -0.16 14.60 -9.62
N PRO A 97 0.76 13.73 -10.04
CA PRO A 97 0.58 12.96 -11.26
C PRO A 97 -0.72 12.15 -11.21
N VAL A 98 -1.41 12.05 -12.35
CA VAL A 98 -2.67 11.32 -12.47
C VAL A 98 -2.48 10.08 -13.33
N LEU A 99 -2.80 8.92 -12.75
CA LEU A 99 -2.81 7.63 -13.44
C LEU A 99 -4.22 7.35 -13.95
N PHE A 100 -4.37 7.30 -15.26
CA PHE A 100 -5.59 6.92 -15.93
C PHE A 100 -5.56 5.44 -16.31
N ILE A 101 -6.64 4.73 -16.01
CA ILE A 101 -6.79 3.30 -16.26
C ILE A 101 -8.15 3.04 -16.87
N ASN A 102 -8.19 2.41 -18.04
CA ASN A 102 -9.42 1.95 -18.68
C ASN A 102 -9.37 0.44 -18.87
N THR A 103 -10.17 -0.30 -18.12
CA THR A 103 -10.32 -1.74 -18.31
C THR A 103 -11.04 -2.03 -19.64
N TYR A 104 -10.70 -3.13 -20.31
CA TYR A 104 -11.36 -3.49 -21.56
C TYR A 104 -12.85 -3.73 -21.32
N GLY A 105 -13.70 -3.05 -22.11
CA GLY A 105 -15.15 -3.06 -21.92
C GLY A 105 -15.61 -2.43 -20.61
N TYR A 106 -14.77 -1.58 -20.01
CA TYR A 106 -15.05 -0.88 -18.74
C TYR A 106 -15.49 -1.81 -17.61
N GLN A 107 -14.93 -3.03 -17.57
CA GLN A 107 -15.25 -4.04 -16.56
C GLN A 107 -14.80 -3.61 -15.16
N ASN A 108 -15.56 -3.98 -14.14
CA ASN A 108 -15.12 -3.86 -12.74
C ASN A 108 -13.99 -4.84 -12.44
N ILE A 109 -13.12 -4.41 -11.56
CA ILE A 109 -12.07 -5.26 -10.98
C ILE A 109 -12.67 -5.91 -9.72
N VAL A 110 -13.15 -7.14 -9.85
CA VAL A 110 -13.88 -7.84 -8.78
C VAL A 110 -13.09 -8.97 -8.13
N SER A 111 -11.93 -9.33 -8.69
CA SER A 111 -11.12 -10.47 -8.23
C SER A 111 -9.73 -10.03 -7.77
N LYS A 112 -9.22 -10.69 -6.71
CA LYS A 112 -7.80 -10.64 -6.31
C LYS A 112 -6.95 -11.68 -7.04
N ASP A 113 -7.57 -12.69 -7.63
CA ASP A 113 -6.88 -13.84 -8.21
C ASP A 113 -6.69 -13.70 -9.71
N GLU A 114 -7.69 -13.13 -10.39
CA GLU A 114 -7.70 -13.02 -11.84
C GLU A 114 -7.35 -11.62 -12.30
N TYR A 115 -6.42 -11.54 -13.24
CA TYR A 115 -6.08 -10.30 -13.92
C TYR A 115 -7.03 -10.04 -15.07
N ILE A 116 -7.45 -8.79 -15.22
CA ILE A 116 -8.13 -8.28 -16.42
C ILE A 116 -7.21 -7.33 -17.18
N HIS A 117 -7.44 -7.21 -18.49
CA HIS A 117 -6.67 -6.30 -19.35
C HIS A 117 -7.18 -4.87 -19.22
N ALA A 118 -6.23 -3.91 -19.27
CA ALA A 118 -6.51 -2.49 -19.23
C ALA A 118 -5.54 -1.71 -20.12
N GLN A 119 -5.99 -0.58 -20.60
CA GLN A 119 -5.17 0.51 -21.11
C GLN A 119 -4.88 1.49 -19.99
N TRP A 120 -3.73 2.15 -20.05
CA TRP A 120 -3.34 3.14 -19.04
C TRP A 120 -2.40 4.19 -19.62
N TRP A 121 -2.42 5.36 -19.01
CA TRP A 121 -1.40 6.40 -19.20
C TRP A 121 -1.21 7.15 -17.89
N LEU A 122 -0.06 7.79 -17.76
CA LEU A 122 0.28 8.64 -16.63
C LEU A 122 0.49 10.05 -17.14
N ASP A 123 -0.30 10.98 -16.66
CA ASP A 123 -0.11 12.41 -16.91
C ASP A 123 0.61 13.03 -15.71
N ASN A 124 1.73 13.71 -15.97
CA ASN A 124 2.48 14.40 -14.93
C ASN A 124 1.84 15.73 -14.50
N MET A 125 0.72 16.13 -15.11
CA MET A 125 0.00 17.38 -14.83
C MET A 125 0.87 18.64 -14.95
N GLY A 126 1.95 18.59 -15.76
CA GLY A 126 2.92 19.69 -15.92
C GLY A 126 3.86 19.86 -14.71
N LEU A 127 3.92 18.90 -13.80
CA LEU A 127 4.78 18.95 -12.61
C LEU A 127 6.23 18.63 -12.98
N GLU A 128 7.15 19.49 -12.51
CA GLU A 128 8.58 19.25 -12.67
C GLU A 128 9.05 17.99 -11.96
N GLY A 129 10.01 17.30 -12.56
CA GLY A 129 10.62 16.08 -11.98
C GLY A 129 9.83 14.80 -12.25
N TYR A 130 8.70 14.87 -12.95
CA TYR A 130 7.92 13.71 -13.37
C TYR A 130 7.75 13.67 -14.88
N GLU A 131 7.82 12.48 -15.46
CA GLU A 131 7.58 12.25 -16.87
C GLU A 131 6.19 11.62 -17.10
N SER A 132 5.48 12.08 -18.12
CA SER A 132 4.26 11.43 -18.58
C SER A 132 4.60 10.13 -19.33
N ILE A 133 3.71 9.14 -19.27
CA ILE A 133 3.86 7.85 -19.95
C ILE A 133 2.59 7.56 -20.75
N GLY A 134 2.69 7.52 -22.06
CA GLY A 134 1.54 7.37 -22.94
C GLY A 134 0.61 8.61 -22.96
N SER A 135 -0.53 8.46 -23.61
CA SER A 135 -1.58 9.49 -23.68
C SER A 135 -2.94 8.80 -23.92
N PRO A 136 -4.06 9.51 -23.87
CA PRO A 136 -5.36 8.96 -24.27
C PRO A 136 -5.37 8.40 -25.69
N GLU A 137 -4.62 9.01 -26.62
CA GLU A 137 -4.52 8.60 -28.04
C GLU A 137 -3.54 7.43 -28.22
N GLU A 138 -2.50 7.36 -27.37
CA GLU A 138 -1.45 6.33 -27.41
C GLU A 138 -1.27 5.68 -26.02
N PRO A 139 -2.30 5.00 -25.49
CA PRO A 139 -2.25 4.39 -24.17
C PRO A 139 -1.31 3.18 -24.14
N GLN A 140 -0.69 2.95 -23.00
CA GLN A 140 0.02 1.73 -22.71
C GLN A 140 -0.96 0.61 -22.35
N THR A 141 -0.48 -0.64 -22.38
CA THR A 141 -1.27 -1.83 -22.01
C THR A 141 -0.74 -2.47 -20.73
N MET A 142 -1.64 -2.92 -19.88
CA MET A 142 -1.32 -3.67 -18.66
C MET A 142 -2.40 -4.69 -18.31
N GLN A 143 -2.13 -5.45 -17.27
CA GLN A 143 -3.10 -6.25 -16.55
C GLN A 143 -3.28 -5.69 -15.13
N ILE A 144 -4.50 -5.71 -14.62
CA ILE A 144 -4.85 -5.20 -13.29
C ILE A 144 -5.75 -6.20 -12.56
N LYS A 145 -5.58 -6.30 -11.24
CA LYS A 145 -6.46 -7.06 -10.35
C LYS A 145 -6.52 -6.42 -8.96
N GLY A 146 -7.46 -6.84 -8.15
CA GLY A 146 -7.51 -6.50 -6.74
C GLY A 146 -6.30 -7.03 -5.95
N ARG A 147 -6.06 -6.48 -4.77
CA ARG A 147 -5.06 -6.96 -3.81
C ARG A 147 -5.50 -6.67 -2.36
N GLY A 148 -4.70 -7.16 -1.42
CA GLY A 148 -4.92 -6.98 0.02
C GLY A 148 -5.91 -8.02 0.57
N ASN A 149 -6.00 -8.10 1.89
CA ASN A 149 -6.91 -8.97 2.61
C ASN A 149 -8.05 -8.12 3.23
N ALA A 150 -7.86 -7.58 4.43
CA ALA A 150 -8.85 -6.72 5.08
C ALA A 150 -9.23 -5.50 4.23
N THR A 151 -8.25 -4.77 3.69
CA THR A 151 -8.49 -3.59 2.84
C THR A 151 -9.33 -3.89 1.60
N TRP A 152 -9.19 -5.07 1.01
CA TRP A 152 -10.02 -5.47 -0.13
C TRP A 152 -11.46 -5.80 0.27
N THR A 153 -11.66 -6.46 1.40
CA THR A 153 -12.99 -6.95 1.81
C THR A 153 -13.81 -5.89 2.54
N MET A 154 -13.17 -5.05 3.35
CA MET A 154 -13.84 -4.16 4.30
C MET A 154 -14.09 -2.74 3.77
N HIS A 155 -13.35 -2.29 2.74
CA HIS A 155 -13.43 -0.91 2.27
C HIS A 155 -13.92 -0.80 0.82
N ASP A 156 -14.65 0.26 0.52
CA ASP A 156 -15.13 0.57 -0.85
C ASP A 156 -13.97 1.02 -1.75
N LYS A 157 -13.05 1.80 -1.22
CA LYS A 157 -11.83 2.22 -1.92
C LYS A 157 -10.84 1.06 -1.98
N LYS A 158 -10.78 0.39 -3.12
CA LYS A 158 -10.02 -0.87 -3.31
C LYS A 158 -8.57 -0.63 -3.67
N PRO A 159 -7.62 -1.38 -3.12
CA PRO A 159 -6.24 -1.42 -3.58
C PRO A 159 -6.07 -2.36 -4.78
N PHE A 160 -5.07 -2.09 -5.64
CA PHE A 160 -4.87 -2.84 -6.88
C PHE A 160 -3.42 -3.30 -7.06
N ARG A 161 -3.25 -4.37 -7.84
CA ARG A 161 -1.98 -4.86 -8.34
C ARG A 161 -1.91 -4.68 -9.85
N LEU A 162 -0.88 -4.00 -10.31
CA LEU A 162 -0.64 -3.73 -11.73
C LEU A 162 0.48 -4.64 -12.25
N LYS A 163 0.29 -5.13 -13.48
CA LYS A 163 1.29 -5.89 -14.22
C LYS A 163 1.43 -5.33 -15.63
N LEU A 164 2.45 -4.52 -15.85
CA LEU A 164 2.75 -3.92 -17.13
C LEU A 164 3.23 -4.97 -18.14
N ILE A 165 2.99 -4.73 -19.42
CA ILE A 165 3.51 -5.60 -20.50
C ILE A 165 5.05 -5.48 -20.57
N ASN A 166 5.57 -4.27 -20.51
CA ASN A 166 6.99 -3.98 -20.50
C ASN A 166 7.42 -3.42 -19.14
N ALA A 167 8.66 -3.69 -18.74
CA ALA A 167 9.22 -3.05 -17.57
C ALA A 167 9.51 -1.58 -17.91
N LEU A 168 8.90 -0.66 -17.18
CA LEU A 168 9.07 0.78 -17.32
C LEU A 168 9.47 1.39 -15.97
N PRO A 169 10.33 2.42 -15.97
CA PRO A 169 10.49 3.29 -14.80
C PRO A 169 9.21 4.13 -14.65
N ILE A 170 8.74 4.33 -13.44
CA ILE A 170 7.57 5.18 -13.18
C ILE A 170 7.92 6.15 -12.04
N LEU A 171 7.76 7.45 -12.27
CA LEU A 171 7.94 8.51 -11.27
C LEU A 171 9.27 8.42 -10.50
N GLY A 172 10.36 8.19 -11.23
CA GLY A 172 11.71 8.09 -10.69
C GLY A 172 12.07 6.73 -10.08
N MET A 173 11.11 5.82 -9.93
CA MET A 173 11.36 4.46 -9.44
C MET A 173 11.93 3.55 -10.54
N PRO A 174 12.81 2.58 -10.21
CA PRO A 174 13.44 1.69 -11.17
C PRO A 174 12.47 0.89 -12.05
N PRO A 175 12.87 0.51 -13.28
CA PRO A 175 11.99 -0.19 -14.20
C PRO A 175 11.45 -1.50 -13.62
N SER A 176 10.14 -1.68 -13.71
CA SER A 176 9.47 -2.93 -13.34
C SER A 176 8.19 -3.15 -14.13
N LYS A 177 7.79 -4.43 -14.21
CA LYS A 177 6.43 -4.80 -14.66
C LYS A 177 5.41 -4.79 -13.51
N HIS A 178 5.84 -4.84 -12.26
CA HIS A 178 4.98 -5.12 -11.11
C HIS A 178 4.92 -3.93 -10.16
N TRP A 179 3.72 -3.39 -10.01
CA TRP A 179 3.41 -2.23 -9.18
C TRP A 179 2.18 -2.49 -8.31
N VAL A 180 2.03 -1.69 -7.27
CA VAL A 180 0.90 -1.74 -6.36
C VAL A 180 0.31 -0.34 -6.21
N LEU A 181 -1.02 -0.24 -6.25
CA LEU A 181 -1.76 0.93 -5.82
C LEU A 181 -2.29 0.68 -4.41
N ILE A 182 -1.67 1.30 -3.42
CA ILE A 182 -2.13 1.24 -2.04
C ILE A 182 -3.20 2.30 -1.85
N SER A 183 -4.38 1.90 -1.38
CA SER A 183 -5.53 2.80 -1.23
C SER A 183 -5.46 3.69 0.02
N ALA A 184 -4.60 3.34 0.98
CA ALA A 184 -4.38 4.06 2.23
C ALA A 184 -5.67 4.37 3.03
N VAL A 185 -6.64 3.44 3.01
CA VAL A 185 -7.95 3.63 3.67
C VAL A 185 -7.88 3.49 5.18
N ASP A 186 -6.97 2.61 5.67
CA ASP A 186 -6.77 2.37 7.09
C ASP A 186 -5.79 3.38 7.72
N TYR A 187 -5.22 4.28 6.92
CA TYR A 187 -4.18 5.22 7.33
C TYR A 187 -4.80 6.44 8.04
N TRP A 188 -5.43 6.19 9.17
CA TRP A 188 -6.08 7.23 9.98
C TRP A 188 -5.11 8.30 10.50
N ILE A 189 -3.80 8.01 10.53
CA ILE A 189 -2.76 8.94 10.99
C ILE A 189 -2.29 9.94 9.91
N GLY A 190 -2.83 9.93 8.71
CA GLY A 190 -2.55 10.96 7.69
C GLY A 190 -1.80 10.46 6.46
N GLN A 191 -1.89 9.19 6.14
CA GLN A 191 -1.36 8.56 4.93
C GLN A 191 0.17 8.47 4.81
N PHE A 192 0.92 8.76 5.85
CA PHE A 192 2.38 8.60 5.85
C PHE A 192 2.85 7.24 6.39
N ASN A 193 1.91 6.35 6.73
CA ASN A 193 2.18 5.07 7.39
C ASN A 193 3.30 4.26 6.73
N ASP A 194 3.29 4.10 5.42
CA ASP A 194 4.36 3.41 4.69
C ASP A 194 5.49 4.37 4.29
N ALA A 195 5.16 5.62 3.94
CA ALA A 195 6.12 6.57 3.41
C ALA A 195 7.25 6.88 4.40
N LEU A 196 6.90 7.12 5.67
CA LEU A 196 7.87 7.44 6.72
C LEU A 196 8.79 6.25 7.06
N PRO A 197 8.27 5.03 7.38
CA PRO A 197 9.15 3.91 7.69
C PRO A 197 10.02 3.49 6.50
N PHE A 198 9.55 3.58 5.26
CA PHE A 198 10.38 3.32 4.09
C PHE A 198 11.53 4.33 3.99
N GLU A 199 11.29 5.61 4.31
CA GLU A 199 12.32 6.63 4.33
C GLU A 199 13.31 6.40 5.46
N ILE A 200 12.84 6.13 6.68
CA ILE A 200 13.72 5.79 7.82
C ILE A 200 14.59 4.58 7.45
N GLY A 201 14.01 3.52 6.88
CA GLY A 201 14.74 2.33 6.50
C GLY A 201 15.84 2.59 5.46
N ARG A 202 15.59 3.49 4.48
CA ARG A 202 16.64 3.91 3.52
C ARG A 202 17.77 4.65 4.23
N GLN A 203 17.45 5.60 5.10
CA GLN A 203 18.45 6.38 5.83
C GLN A 203 19.22 5.54 6.86
N MET A 204 18.60 4.50 7.42
CA MET A 204 19.24 3.53 8.32
C MET A 204 20.06 2.46 7.58
N GLY A 205 20.12 2.52 6.25
CA GLY A 205 20.96 1.62 5.44
C GLY A 205 20.41 0.22 5.21
N MET A 206 19.08 0.03 5.28
CA MET A 206 18.47 -1.24 4.85
C MET A 206 18.79 -1.49 3.36
N SER A 207 19.01 -2.75 3.01
CA SER A 207 19.45 -3.16 1.66
C SER A 207 18.51 -2.69 0.55
N TRP A 208 17.23 -2.69 0.81
CA TRP A 208 16.20 -2.16 -0.06
C TRP A 208 14.89 -1.97 0.70
N ASN A 209 14.16 -0.91 0.39
CA ASN A 209 12.76 -0.70 0.77
C ASN A 209 11.98 -0.19 -0.44
N PRO A 210 10.67 -0.46 -0.54
CA PRO A 210 9.87 -0.02 -1.67
C PRO A 210 9.93 1.49 -1.90
N GLY A 211 10.16 1.88 -3.15
CA GLY A 211 9.84 3.24 -3.59
C GLY A 211 8.32 3.43 -3.57
N GLN A 212 7.90 4.63 -3.16
CA GLN A 212 6.49 4.99 -3.10
C GLN A 212 6.29 6.44 -3.52
N THR A 213 5.29 6.70 -4.35
CA THR A 213 4.92 8.05 -4.77
C THR A 213 3.41 8.23 -4.68
N PRO A 214 2.91 9.27 -4.02
CA PRO A 214 1.48 9.59 -4.03
C PRO A 214 1.08 10.07 -5.44
N ILE A 215 -0.04 9.54 -5.91
CA ILE A 215 -0.66 9.84 -7.20
C ILE A 215 -2.18 9.90 -7.06
N GLU A 216 -2.84 10.55 -7.98
CA GLU A 216 -4.28 10.48 -8.11
C GLU A 216 -4.66 9.45 -9.19
N VAL A 217 -5.79 8.78 -9.03
CA VAL A 217 -6.18 7.70 -9.95
C VAL A 217 -7.57 7.96 -10.51
N VAL A 218 -7.67 7.84 -11.83
CA VAL A 218 -8.92 7.81 -12.60
C VAL A 218 -9.07 6.42 -13.20
N LEU A 219 -10.12 5.72 -12.83
CA LEU A 219 -10.42 4.37 -13.31
C LEU A 219 -11.71 4.39 -14.11
N ASN A 220 -11.62 4.01 -15.39
CA ASN A 220 -12.76 4.01 -16.33
C ASN A 220 -13.48 5.38 -16.41
N GLY A 221 -12.70 6.45 -16.36
CA GLY A 221 -13.21 7.83 -16.38
C GLY A 221 -13.77 8.33 -15.03
N GLN A 222 -13.64 7.57 -13.95
CA GLN A 222 -14.06 8.00 -12.62
C GLN A 222 -12.85 8.29 -11.73
N TYR A 223 -12.85 9.42 -11.06
CA TYR A 223 -11.87 9.71 -10.02
C TYR A 223 -12.09 8.77 -8.83
N ILE A 224 -11.10 7.96 -8.53
CA ILE A 224 -11.16 7.00 -7.43
C ILE A 224 -10.24 7.36 -6.25
N GLY A 225 -9.62 8.55 -6.30
CA GLY A 225 -8.95 9.12 -5.15
C GLY A 225 -7.42 9.15 -5.21
N LEU A 226 -6.84 9.56 -4.09
CA LEU A 226 -5.42 9.55 -3.82
C LEU A 226 -4.95 8.12 -3.51
N TYR A 227 -3.94 7.66 -4.20
CA TYR A 227 -3.28 6.37 -4.02
C TYR A 227 -1.79 6.55 -3.84
N HIS A 228 -1.14 5.54 -3.26
CA HIS A 228 0.31 5.46 -3.27
C HIS A 228 0.75 4.41 -4.30
N LEU A 229 1.36 4.86 -5.40
CA LEU A 229 2.01 3.95 -6.34
C LEU A 229 3.30 3.45 -5.70
N THR A 230 3.37 2.15 -5.48
CA THR A 230 4.41 1.52 -4.68
C THR A 230 5.06 0.37 -5.47
N GLU A 231 6.37 0.21 -5.34
CA GLU A 231 7.08 -0.95 -5.86
C GLU A 231 6.60 -2.22 -5.15
N LYS A 232 6.31 -3.27 -5.95
CA LYS A 232 5.96 -4.57 -5.35
C LYS A 232 7.21 -5.26 -4.82
N ILE A 233 7.16 -5.76 -3.58
CA ILE A 233 8.19 -6.64 -3.01
C ILE A 233 8.33 -7.90 -3.89
N ARG A 234 9.55 -8.17 -4.33
CA ARG A 234 9.95 -9.35 -5.10
C ARG A 234 11.46 -9.44 -5.21
N VAL A 235 11.94 -10.61 -5.56
CA VAL A 235 13.34 -10.76 -6.00
C VAL A 235 13.51 -10.08 -7.35
N ASP A 236 14.43 -9.14 -7.42
CA ASP A 236 14.82 -8.39 -8.63
C ASP A 236 16.12 -7.63 -8.32
N LYS A 237 16.98 -7.44 -9.33
CA LYS A 237 18.25 -6.70 -9.19
C LYS A 237 18.12 -5.27 -8.61
N ASN A 238 16.95 -4.64 -8.82
CA ASN A 238 16.66 -3.28 -8.33
C ASN A 238 15.79 -3.29 -7.07
N ARG A 239 15.52 -4.46 -6.48
CA ARG A 239 14.66 -4.65 -5.30
C ARG A 239 15.34 -5.57 -4.29
N VAL A 240 14.71 -6.68 -3.91
CA VAL A 240 15.40 -7.69 -3.09
C VAL A 240 16.41 -8.40 -4.00
N ASN A 241 17.66 -7.97 -3.93
CA ASN A 241 18.71 -8.41 -4.84
C ASN A 241 19.40 -9.66 -4.30
N VAL A 242 18.73 -10.80 -4.44
CA VAL A 242 19.30 -12.14 -4.18
C VAL A 242 19.25 -12.96 -5.46
N ILE A 243 20.12 -13.96 -5.59
CA ILE A 243 20.12 -14.87 -6.75
C ILE A 243 18.87 -15.76 -6.65
N GLU A 244 17.90 -15.55 -7.54
CA GLU A 244 16.61 -16.23 -7.51
C GLU A 244 16.75 -17.75 -7.73
N GLN A 245 16.06 -18.53 -6.91
CA GLN A 245 15.91 -19.97 -7.13
C GLN A 245 14.82 -20.25 -8.18
N LYS A 246 14.96 -21.41 -8.82
CA LYS A 246 13.87 -21.94 -9.66
C LYS A 246 12.74 -22.50 -8.76
N ASN A 247 11.51 -22.30 -9.19
CA ASN A 247 10.38 -23.05 -8.63
C ASN A 247 10.62 -24.56 -8.80
N ASN A 248 10.27 -25.32 -7.75
CA ASN A 248 10.42 -26.79 -7.73
C ASN A 248 11.89 -27.27 -7.96
N GLU A 249 12.91 -26.53 -7.51
CA GLU A 249 14.31 -26.96 -7.58
C GLU A 249 14.52 -28.21 -6.72
N THR A 250 15.20 -29.21 -7.27
CA THR A 250 15.48 -30.50 -6.61
C THR A 250 16.96 -30.72 -6.29
N ASP A 251 17.84 -29.87 -6.76
CA ASP A 251 19.26 -29.92 -6.47
C ASP A 251 19.56 -29.28 -5.11
N ALA A 252 19.92 -30.10 -4.13
CA ALA A 252 20.18 -29.66 -2.77
C ALA A 252 21.28 -28.59 -2.67
N THR A 253 22.21 -28.52 -3.64
CA THR A 253 23.28 -27.52 -3.65
C THR A 253 22.78 -26.13 -4.08
N LYS A 254 21.59 -26.03 -4.68
CA LYS A 254 21.01 -24.80 -5.20
C LYS A 254 19.91 -24.21 -4.32
N VAL A 255 19.55 -24.88 -3.22
CA VAL A 255 18.43 -24.43 -2.36
C VAL A 255 18.89 -23.66 -1.12
N THR A 256 20.21 -23.44 -0.96
CA THR A 256 20.76 -22.78 0.23
C THR A 256 20.46 -21.29 0.33
N GLY A 257 19.97 -20.65 -0.74
CA GLY A 257 19.63 -19.23 -0.75
C GLY A 257 18.79 -18.84 -1.96
N GLY A 258 18.61 -17.53 -2.16
CA GLY A 258 17.64 -16.98 -3.12
C GLY A 258 16.23 -17.00 -2.56
N TRP A 259 16.10 -17.00 -1.25
CA TRP A 259 14.83 -16.99 -0.53
C TRP A 259 14.34 -15.57 -0.27
N LEU A 260 13.04 -15.38 -0.49
CA LEU A 260 12.26 -14.25 0.01
C LEU A 260 11.02 -14.83 0.67
N LEU A 261 10.88 -14.60 1.98
CA LEU A 261 9.80 -15.15 2.79
C LEU A 261 9.09 -14.02 3.56
N GLU A 262 7.88 -14.30 3.98
CA GLU A 262 7.04 -13.43 4.80
C GLU A 262 6.52 -14.23 5.99
N ILE A 263 6.75 -13.77 7.22
CA ILE A 263 5.95 -14.23 8.35
C ILE A 263 4.54 -13.71 8.12
N ASP A 264 3.57 -14.61 8.09
CA ASP A 264 2.20 -14.30 7.73
C ASP A 264 1.22 -14.89 8.75
N ASN A 265 0.03 -14.32 8.83
CA ASN A 265 -1.07 -14.77 9.69
C ASN A 265 -2.24 -15.34 8.89
N TYR A 266 -2.14 -15.37 7.57
CA TYR A 266 -3.12 -15.95 6.68
C TYR A 266 -2.60 -17.26 6.08
N TYR A 267 -3.50 -18.23 5.94
CA TYR A 267 -3.15 -19.48 5.29
C TYR A 267 -2.89 -19.29 3.80
N GLU A 268 -1.71 -19.78 3.36
CA GLU A 268 -1.33 -19.86 1.95
C GLU A 268 -0.85 -21.28 1.60
N PRO A 269 -1.12 -21.80 0.38
CA PRO A 269 -0.87 -23.21 0.04
C PRO A 269 0.58 -23.69 0.16
N GLU A 270 1.55 -22.80 -0.06
CA GLU A 270 2.98 -23.15 -0.05
C GLU A 270 3.68 -22.82 1.27
N GLN A 271 2.93 -22.42 2.30
CA GLN A 271 3.51 -22.07 3.60
C GLN A 271 4.39 -23.16 4.20
N ILE A 272 5.46 -22.71 4.83
CA ILE A 272 6.29 -23.49 5.74
C ILE A 272 5.72 -23.29 7.15
N ALA A 273 5.40 -24.37 7.85
CA ALA A 273 4.82 -24.30 9.19
C ALA A 273 5.51 -25.27 10.13
N PHE A 274 5.73 -24.82 11.37
CA PHE A 274 6.22 -25.64 12.47
C PHE A 274 5.75 -25.07 13.82
N ILE A 275 5.99 -25.78 14.91
CA ILE A 275 5.69 -25.29 16.27
C ILE A 275 6.91 -24.56 16.81
N GLU A 276 6.75 -23.26 17.10
CA GLU A 276 7.76 -22.44 17.78
C GLU A 276 8.05 -22.95 19.20
N GLY A 277 9.18 -22.55 19.76
CA GLY A 277 9.56 -22.85 21.12
C GLY A 277 8.59 -22.34 22.21
N ASN A 278 7.73 -21.36 21.87
CA ASN A 278 6.63 -20.87 22.73
C ASN A 278 5.32 -21.69 22.60
N GLY A 279 5.27 -22.69 21.72
CA GLY A 279 4.11 -23.54 21.48
C GLY A 279 3.12 -23.06 20.43
N TRP A 280 3.36 -21.92 19.77
CA TRP A 280 2.53 -21.41 18.70
C TRP A 280 2.97 -21.91 17.31
N VAL A 281 2.09 -21.87 16.34
CA VAL A 281 2.45 -22.24 14.97
C VAL A 281 3.15 -21.06 14.31
N PHE A 282 4.38 -21.29 13.85
CA PHE A 282 5.09 -20.39 12.96
C PHE A 282 4.65 -20.64 11.51
N TRP A 283 4.33 -19.58 10.80
CA TRP A 283 4.02 -19.64 9.38
C TRP A 283 4.91 -18.69 8.59
N ALA A 284 5.56 -19.21 7.54
CA ALA A 284 6.31 -18.42 6.60
C ALA A 284 5.83 -18.71 5.17
N THR A 285 5.36 -17.67 4.48
CA THR A 285 4.91 -17.74 3.10
C THR A 285 6.08 -17.45 2.16
N PRO A 286 6.46 -18.35 1.25
CA PRO A 286 7.51 -18.11 0.28
C PRO A 286 7.02 -17.24 -0.88
N HIS A 287 7.76 -16.18 -1.18
CA HIS A 287 7.59 -15.31 -2.36
C HIS A 287 8.66 -15.55 -3.43
N SER A 288 9.76 -16.17 -3.05
CA SER A 288 10.78 -16.72 -3.93
C SER A 288 11.51 -17.86 -3.20
N PRO A 289 11.47 -19.07 -3.77
CA PRO A 289 10.61 -19.53 -4.88
C PRO A 289 9.14 -19.57 -4.48
N GLU A 290 8.22 -19.30 -5.42
CA GLU A 290 6.77 -19.31 -5.15
C GLU A 290 6.18 -20.73 -5.03
N LYS A 291 6.85 -21.74 -5.57
CA LYS A 291 6.46 -23.15 -5.53
C LYS A 291 7.62 -24.00 -5.06
N LEU A 292 7.39 -24.77 -4.01
CA LEU A 292 8.44 -25.53 -3.34
C LEU A 292 8.45 -27.00 -3.77
N SER A 293 9.63 -27.51 -4.15
CA SER A 293 9.91 -28.93 -4.12
C SER A 293 10.03 -29.44 -2.69
N ASN A 294 10.01 -30.78 -2.49
CA ASN A 294 10.30 -31.36 -1.19
C ASN A 294 11.68 -30.99 -0.66
N VAL A 295 12.69 -30.88 -1.55
CA VAL A 295 14.06 -30.49 -1.18
C VAL A 295 14.09 -29.06 -0.64
N GLN A 296 13.46 -28.14 -1.35
CA GLN A 296 13.35 -26.73 -0.91
C GLN A 296 12.59 -26.61 0.41
N ARG A 297 11.44 -27.28 0.53
CA ARG A 297 10.62 -27.26 1.75
C ARG A 297 11.40 -27.81 2.94
N THR A 298 12.04 -28.98 2.81
CA THR A 298 12.85 -29.57 3.86
C THR A 298 13.96 -28.64 4.29
N TYR A 299 14.76 -28.13 3.33
CA TYR A 299 15.88 -27.23 3.63
C TYR A 299 15.44 -26.01 4.47
N MET A 300 14.42 -25.29 4.00
CA MET A 300 14.01 -24.05 4.68
C MET A 300 13.28 -24.34 5.99
N THR A 301 12.50 -25.42 6.07
CA THR A 301 11.88 -25.84 7.35
C THR A 301 12.93 -26.15 8.39
N ASP A 302 13.93 -26.95 8.03
CA ASP A 302 15.03 -27.32 8.94
C ASP A 302 15.84 -26.09 9.38
N PHE A 303 16.10 -25.15 8.44
CA PHE A 303 16.82 -23.92 8.74
C PHE A 303 16.05 -23.04 9.74
N LEU A 304 14.75 -22.84 9.52
CA LEU A 304 13.90 -22.02 10.40
C LEU A 304 13.70 -22.70 11.77
N MET A 305 13.54 -24.01 11.83
CA MET A 305 13.44 -24.75 13.09
C MET A 305 14.74 -24.69 13.91
N GLN A 306 15.91 -24.74 13.25
CA GLN A 306 17.19 -24.56 13.93
C GLN A 306 17.36 -23.12 14.45
N ALA A 307 16.94 -22.12 13.69
CA ALA A 307 16.91 -20.73 14.14
C ALA A 307 16.01 -20.57 15.36
N ASP A 308 14.81 -21.11 15.31
CA ASP A 308 13.83 -21.11 16.41
C ASP A 308 14.41 -21.76 17.68
N SER A 309 14.97 -22.96 17.55
CA SER A 309 15.60 -23.67 18.68
C SER A 309 16.73 -22.86 19.32
N ALA A 310 17.52 -22.15 18.51
CA ALA A 310 18.60 -21.31 19.01
C ALA A 310 18.06 -20.04 19.71
N ILE A 311 16.95 -19.46 19.22
CA ILE A 311 16.27 -18.30 19.82
C ILE A 311 15.67 -18.66 21.18
N TYR A 312 15.04 -19.82 21.32
CA TYR A 312 14.43 -20.27 22.57
C TYR A 312 15.39 -20.98 23.56
N CYS A 313 16.71 -20.85 23.30
CA CYS A 313 17.74 -21.32 24.25
C CYS A 313 17.59 -20.64 25.63
N GLU A 314 17.80 -21.41 26.72
CA GLU A 314 17.73 -20.89 28.08
C GLU A 314 18.81 -19.83 28.38
N ASP A 315 20.04 -20.06 27.84
CA ASP A 315 21.15 -19.12 28.03
C ASP A 315 21.01 -17.89 27.10
N LYS A 316 20.58 -16.79 27.69
CA LYS A 316 20.42 -15.51 26.97
C LYS A 316 21.75 -14.78 26.64
N ASN A 317 22.90 -15.32 27.03
CA ASN A 317 24.21 -14.88 26.54
C ASN A 317 24.69 -15.66 25.31
N SER A 318 23.94 -16.70 24.89
CA SER A 318 24.24 -17.49 23.70
C SER A 318 24.19 -16.62 22.45
N THR A 319 25.13 -16.84 21.52
CA THR A 319 25.16 -16.22 20.21
C THR A 319 24.77 -17.19 19.08
N GLU A 320 24.30 -18.40 19.42
CA GLU A 320 23.99 -19.45 18.41
C GLU A 320 22.90 -18.99 17.43
N TRP A 321 21.89 -18.24 17.85
CA TRP A 321 20.85 -17.72 16.99
C TRP A 321 21.37 -16.72 15.95
N GLU A 322 22.48 -15.99 16.23
CA GLU A 322 23.14 -15.09 15.30
C GLU A 322 23.77 -15.82 14.10
N ARG A 323 23.85 -17.15 14.12
CA ARG A 323 24.26 -17.95 12.94
C ARG A 323 23.17 -17.97 11.87
N TYR A 324 21.93 -17.78 12.25
CA TYR A 324 20.77 -17.86 11.39
C TYR A 324 20.20 -16.49 11.02
N ILE A 325 20.33 -15.50 11.89
CA ILE A 325 19.74 -14.18 11.73
C ILE A 325 20.84 -13.12 11.75
N ASP A 326 20.78 -12.19 10.82
CA ASP A 326 21.61 -10.99 10.84
C ASP A 326 21.06 -10.02 11.88
N ILE A 327 21.82 -9.86 12.97
CA ILE A 327 21.40 -9.12 14.16
C ILE A 327 21.20 -7.64 13.88
N ASP A 328 21.98 -7.05 12.96
CA ASP A 328 21.90 -5.63 12.63
C ASP A 328 20.67 -5.32 11.78
N SER A 329 20.39 -6.15 10.77
CA SER A 329 19.17 -6.01 9.97
C SER A 329 17.93 -6.15 10.83
N LEU A 330 17.92 -7.13 11.76
CA LEU A 330 16.81 -7.31 12.69
C LEU A 330 16.66 -6.13 13.65
N ALA A 331 17.77 -5.58 14.18
CA ALA A 331 17.71 -4.43 15.08
C ALA A 331 17.14 -3.20 14.40
N VAL A 332 17.59 -2.88 13.18
CA VAL A 332 17.06 -1.76 12.38
C VAL A 332 15.58 -1.98 12.06
N PHE A 333 15.20 -3.18 11.60
CA PHE A 333 13.81 -3.52 11.32
C PHE A 333 12.93 -3.34 12.56
N TYR A 334 13.35 -3.88 13.70
CA TYR A 334 12.63 -3.78 14.97
C TYR A 334 12.48 -2.32 15.45
N ILE A 335 13.53 -1.52 15.41
CA ILE A 335 13.48 -0.09 15.77
C ILE A 335 12.40 0.64 14.96
N ILE A 336 12.33 0.39 13.66
CA ILE A 336 11.35 1.05 12.78
C ILE A 336 9.93 0.61 13.14
N GLN A 337 9.72 -0.67 13.44
CA GLN A 337 8.41 -1.16 13.88
C GLN A 337 7.99 -0.54 15.21
N GLU A 338 8.91 -0.37 16.15
CA GLU A 338 8.64 0.31 17.43
C GLU A 338 8.35 1.81 17.25
N ILE A 339 9.13 2.52 16.41
CA ILE A 339 8.88 3.94 16.11
C ILE A 339 7.46 4.16 15.60
N MET A 340 6.99 3.25 14.76
CA MET A 340 5.65 3.30 14.16
C MET A 340 4.56 2.68 15.05
N ASP A 341 4.89 2.14 16.21
CA ASP A 341 3.96 1.38 17.07
C ASP A 341 3.13 0.37 16.27
N ASN A 342 3.80 -0.35 15.36
CA ASN A 342 3.15 -1.29 14.45
C ASN A 342 2.93 -2.64 15.12
N ILE A 343 1.75 -2.85 15.70
CA ILE A 343 1.41 -4.07 16.46
C ILE A 343 1.26 -5.32 15.60
N GLU A 344 1.14 -5.19 14.29
CA GLU A 344 1.07 -6.35 13.37
C GLU A 344 2.44 -6.81 12.89
N SER A 345 3.50 -6.04 13.18
CA SER A 345 4.87 -6.45 12.89
C SER A 345 5.21 -7.80 13.54
N PHE A 346 6.06 -8.60 12.90
CA PHE A 346 6.41 -9.96 13.33
C PHE A 346 5.23 -10.95 13.45
N HIS A 347 4.01 -10.52 13.16
CA HIS A 347 2.81 -11.34 13.10
C HIS A 347 2.36 -11.57 11.66
N GLY A 348 2.37 -10.51 10.85
CA GLY A 348 2.05 -10.51 9.43
C GLY A 348 2.92 -9.50 8.68
N SER A 349 3.03 -9.64 7.38
CA SER A 349 3.81 -8.78 6.48
C SER A 349 5.28 -8.53 6.92
N CYS A 350 5.84 -9.46 7.68
CA CYS A 350 7.22 -9.41 8.14
C CYS A 350 8.13 -10.15 7.16
N TYR A 351 8.75 -9.41 6.26
CA TYR A 351 9.62 -9.97 5.22
C TYR A 351 11.04 -10.18 5.71
N PHE A 352 11.65 -11.24 5.20
CA PHE A 352 13.09 -11.51 5.32
C PHE A 352 13.58 -12.29 4.11
N HIS A 353 14.86 -12.19 3.82
CA HIS A 353 15.47 -12.87 2.68
C HIS A 353 16.80 -13.52 3.06
N LYS A 354 17.23 -14.49 2.26
CA LYS A 354 18.48 -15.22 2.48
C LYS A 354 19.20 -15.44 1.15
N GLU A 355 20.46 -15.03 1.07
CA GLU A 355 21.33 -15.30 -0.08
C GLU A 355 21.88 -16.73 -0.06
N HIS A 356 22.46 -17.17 -1.17
CA HIS A 356 23.09 -18.47 -1.28
C HIS A 356 24.32 -18.60 -0.37
N GLY A 357 24.47 -19.78 0.21
CA GLY A 357 25.59 -20.19 1.05
C GLY A 357 25.16 -20.74 2.39
N ASP A 358 25.96 -21.67 2.93
CA ASP A 358 25.64 -22.34 4.19
C ASP A 358 25.78 -21.42 5.41
N ASN A 359 26.60 -20.38 5.31
CA ASN A 359 26.84 -19.42 6.38
C ASN A 359 26.08 -18.09 6.19
N THR A 360 25.19 -18.01 5.21
CA THR A 360 24.35 -16.82 5.00
C THR A 360 23.17 -16.84 5.95
N LYS A 361 22.76 -15.65 6.38
CA LYS A 361 21.76 -15.44 7.41
C LYS A 361 20.46 -14.90 6.81
N LEU A 362 19.40 -14.97 7.60
CA LEU A 362 18.17 -14.22 7.32
C LEU A 362 18.45 -12.74 7.55
N ILE A 363 18.15 -11.93 6.54
CA ILE A 363 18.20 -10.47 6.58
C ILE A 363 16.77 -9.97 6.66
N PHE A 364 16.40 -9.28 7.73
CA PHE A 364 15.05 -8.75 7.94
C PHE A 364 14.82 -7.51 7.06
N GLY A 365 13.66 -7.48 6.46
CA GLY A 365 13.24 -6.52 5.44
C GLY A 365 12.97 -7.20 4.08
N PRO A 366 12.39 -6.45 3.15
CA PRO A 366 12.01 -5.04 3.24
C PRO A 366 10.82 -4.78 4.17
N LEU A 367 10.63 -3.50 4.51
CA LEU A 367 9.48 -3.02 5.27
C LEU A 367 8.20 -3.08 4.43
N TRP A 368 7.06 -3.36 5.09
CA TRP A 368 5.75 -3.39 4.45
C TRP A 368 4.63 -3.31 5.48
N ASP A 369 3.48 -2.75 5.07
CA ASP A 369 2.20 -2.78 5.78
C ASP A 369 2.21 -2.14 7.18
N PHE A 370 2.28 -0.82 7.18
CA PHE A 370 2.17 -0.01 8.40
C PHE A 370 0.75 0.54 8.61
N GLY A 371 -0.26 -0.10 8.01
CA GLY A 371 -1.66 0.30 8.16
C GLY A 371 -2.14 0.32 9.60
N SER A 372 -1.63 -0.60 10.42
CA SER A 372 -1.96 -0.72 11.85
C SER A 372 -1.12 0.16 12.78
N SER A 373 -0.23 1.02 12.24
CA SER A 373 0.58 1.93 13.05
C SER A 373 -0.30 2.82 13.92
N PHE A 374 0.06 2.92 15.20
CA PHE A 374 -0.66 3.70 16.22
C PHE A 374 -2.15 3.34 16.36
N SER A 375 -2.58 2.18 15.88
CA SER A 375 -4.00 1.78 15.89
C SER A 375 -4.59 1.64 17.29
N ARG A 376 -3.76 1.52 18.32
CA ARG A 376 -4.17 1.47 19.75
C ARG A 376 -4.40 2.85 20.36
N TYR A 377 -4.18 3.92 19.61
CA TYR A 377 -4.37 5.27 20.13
C TYR A 377 -5.75 5.45 20.76
N SER A 378 -5.74 6.00 21.98
CA SER A 378 -6.88 6.61 22.64
C SER A 378 -6.42 7.90 23.32
N SER A 379 -7.31 8.75 23.76
CA SER A 379 -6.94 10.01 24.43
C SER A 379 -6.10 9.79 25.71
N THR A 380 -6.08 8.57 26.24
CA THR A 380 -5.32 8.18 27.44
C THR A 380 -4.13 7.27 27.15
N TYR A 381 -3.86 6.98 25.88
CA TYR A 381 -2.78 6.07 25.48
C TYR A 381 -1.44 6.82 25.41
N GLU A 382 -0.45 6.37 26.16
CA GLU A 382 0.82 7.08 26.36
C GLU A 382 1.98 6.56 25.51
N PHE A 383 1.78 5.48 24.72
CA PHE A 383 2.83 4.84 23.89
C PHE A 383 4.09 4.41 24.68
N ASN A 384 3.97 4.14 25.96
CA ASN A 384 5.04 3.82 26.90
C ASN A 384 5.26 2.32 27.09
N HIS A 385 5.27 1.55 25.99
CA HIS A 385 5.44 0.08 25.99
C HIS A 385 6.14 -0.32 24.69
N PHE A 386 6.76 -1.49 24.70
CA PHE A 386 7.20 -2.15 23.49
C PHE A 386 6.04 -2.85 22.77
N ILE A 387 6.15 -2.97 21.44
CA ILE A 387 5.09 -3.60 20.62
C ILE A 387 4.77 -5.02 21.06
N TYR A 388 5.75 -5.76 21.58
CA TYR A 388 5.57 -7.14 22.03
C TYR A 388 4.98 -7.26 23.47
N ASP A 389 5.00 -6.20 24.28
CA ASP A 389 4.49 -6.24 25.66
C ASP A 389 2.97 -6.15 25.68
N GLU A 390 2.38 -5.41 24.78
CA GLU A 390 0.94 -5.14 24.76
C GLU A 390 0.23 -5.65 23.49
N ALA A 391 0.87 -6.50 22.72
CA ALA A 391 0.20 -7.13 21.60
C ALA A 391 -1.08 -7.86 22.09
N PRO A 392 -2.23 -7.67 21.42
CA PRO A 392 -3.42 -8.43 21.76
C PRO A 392 -3.12 -9.92 21.82
N SER A 393 -3.76 -10.65 22.74
CA SER A 393 -3.46 -12.07 23.01
C SER A 393 -3.63 -12.99 21.78
N ASN A 394 -4.30 -12.53 20.75
CA ASN A 394 -4.45 -13.21 19.46
C ASN A 394 -3.36 -12.82 18.43
N LEU A 395 -2.53 -11.81 18.73
CA LEU A 395 -1.41 -11.40 17.89
C LEU A 395 -0.11 -11.97 18.51
N HIS A 396 0.46 -12.96 17.88
CA HIS A 396 1.71 -13.57 18.32
C HIS A 396 2.85 -12.98 17.53
N LEU A 397 3.60 -12.06 18.15
CA LEU A 397 4.80 -11.47 17.56
C LEU A 397 5.93 -12.49 17.61
N ARG A 398 6.12 -13.18 16.47
CA ARG A 398 7.08 -14.28 16.32
C ARG A 398 8.49 -13.85 16.71
N TRP A 399 9.18 -14.64 17.49
CA TRP A 399 10.58 -14.51 17.87
C TRP A 399 10.97 -13.23 18.62
N ILE A 400 10.40 -12.06 18.26
CA ILE A 400 10.93 -10.78 18.74
C ILE A 400 10.87 -10.63 20.27
N ALA A 401 9.77 -11.08 20.89
CA ALA A 401 9.64 -11.03 22.36
C ALA A 401 10.69 -11.89 23.07
N GLU A 402 11.18 -12.96 22.43
CA GLU A 402 12.25 -13.80 22.95
C GLU A 402 13.64 -13.22 22.65
N ILE A 403 13.85 -12.74 21.43
CA ILE A 403 15.12 -12.13 21.00
C ILE A 403 15.42 -10.84 21.80
N ALA A 404 14.40 -10.07 22.15
CA ALA A 404 14.55 -8.87 22.96
C ALA A 404 15.14 -9.11 24.35
N LYS A 405 15.12 -10.35 24.85
CA LYS A 405 15.74 -10.74 26.15
C LYS A 405 17.25 -10.90 26.05
N TYR A 406 17.83 -10.98 24.85
CA TYR A 406 19.26 -11.18 24.66
C TYR A 406 20.02 -9.85 24.86
N PRO A 407 20.98 -9.77 25.84
CA PRO A 407 21.73 -8.54 26.08
C PRO A 407 22.46 -8.02 24.83
N ARG A 408 22.96 -8.94 24.01
CA ARG A 408 23.64 -8.60 22.77
C ARG A 408 22.71 -7.95 21.73
N PHE A 409 21.47 -8.41 21.64
CA PHE A 409 20.48 -7.76 20.77
C PHE A 409 20.14 -6.35 21.28
N GLN A 410 19.96 -6.19 22.60
CA GLN A 410 19.72 -4.89 23.22
C GLN A 410 20.88 -3.92 22.97
N GLU A 411 22.12 -4.39 23.00
CA GLU A 411 23.31 -3.58 22.65
C GLU A 411 23.24 -3.10 21.19
N ARG A 412 22.88 -4.00 20.22
CA ARG A 412 22.75 -3.63 18.83
C ARG A 412 21.59 -2.65 18.59
N VAL A 413 20.47 -2.84 19.28
CA VAL A 413 19.34 -1.90 19.25
C VAL A 413 19.79 -0.50 19.71
N ARG A 414 20.51 -0.39 20.85
CA ARG A 414 21.02 0.92 21.33
C ARG A 414 21.98 1.56 20.34
N LEU A 415 22.86 0.78 19.72
CA LEU A 415 23.78 1.30 18.71
C LEU A 415 23.06 1.91 17.52
N HIS A 416 22.08 1.18 16.94
CA HIS A 416 21.30 1.68 15.81
C HIS A 416 20.30 2.77 16.22
N TRP A 417 19.81 2.75 17.46
CA TRP A 417 19.00 3.83 18.01
C TRP A 417 19.77 5.14 18.06
N LYS A 418 21.02 5.11 18.51
CA LYS A 418 21.89 6.28 18.51
C LYS A 418 22.07 6.86 17.10
N GLN A 419 22.29 6.01 16.11
CA GLN A 419 22.34 6.44 14.71
C GLN A 419 21.02 7.07 14.27
N PHE A 420 19.89 6.41 14.52
CA PHE A 420 18.57 6.94 14.21
C PHE A 420 18.35 8.32 14.85
N TYR A 421 18.56 8.41 16.16
CA TYR A 421 18.23 9.62 16.94
C TYR A 421 19.09 10.83 16.54
N ASN A 422 20.35 10.60 16.20
CA ASN A 422 21.27 11.68 15.82
C ASN A 422 21.17 12.08 14.34
N ASP A 423 21.00 11.12 13.45
CA ASP A 423 21.17 11.35 12.01
C ASP A 423 19.83 11.39 11.25
N VAL A 424 18.82 10.63 11.68
CA VAL A 424 17.55 10.46 10.97
C VAL A 424 16.42 11.27 11.61
N TYR A 425 16.25 11.16 12.91
CA TYR A 425 15.16 11.82 13.65
C TYR A 425 15.07 13.33 13.40
N PRO A 426 16.19 14.12 13.35
CA PRO A 426 16.12 15.55 13.08
C PRO A 426 15.51 15.91 11.70
N GLN A 427 15.40 14.95 10.79
CA GLN A 427 14.87 15.16 9.44
C GLN A 427 13.37 14.81 9.33
N ILE A 428 12.80 14.12 10.33
CA ILE A 428 11.42 13.60 10.26
C ILE A 428 10.39 14.74 10.17
N ASP A 429 10.52 15.79 10.95
CA ASP A 429 9.58 16.91 10.92
C ASP A 429 9.53 17.53 9.52
N ARG A 430 10.70 17.80 8.91
CA ARG A 430 10.77 18.31 7.54
C ARG A 430 10.14 17.34 6.53
N PHE A 431 10.46 16.05 6.63
CA PHE A 431 9.87 15.04 5.75
C PHE A 431 8.35 15.04 5.82
N LEU A 432 7.78 15.07 7.02
CA LEU A 432 6.33 15.05 7.22
C LEU A 432 5.65 16.35 6.75
N ASP A 433 6.31 17.51 6.93
CA ASP A 433 5.80 18.78 6.43
C ASP A 433 5.78 18.79 4.88
N GLU A 434 6.88 18.41 4.23
CA GLU A 434 6.98 18.30 2.77
C GLU A 434 6.00 17.28 2.20
N PHE A 435 5.83 16.13 2.87
CA PHE A 435 4.86 15.11 2.49
C PHE A 435 3.42 15.62 2.63
N GLY A 436 3.10 16.27 3.74
CA GLY A 436 1.79 16.86 4.00
C GLY A 436 1.44 17.94 2.97
N ASP A 437 2.37 18.86 2.67
CA ASP A 437 2.18 19.89 1.65
C ASP A 437 1.93 19.28 0.26
N LYS A 438 2.67 18.23 -0.08
CA LYS A 438 2.56 17.54 -1.35
C LYS A 438 1.19 16.90 -1.58
N ILE A 439 0.59 16.31 -0.53
CA ILE A 439 -0.66 15.55 -0.66
C ILE A 439 -1.91 16.30 -0.23
N GLU A 440 -1.82 17.53 0.31
CA GLU A 440 -2.95 18.23 0.92
C GLU A 440 -4.14 18.40 -0.04
N ALA A 441 -3.90 18.95 -1.23
CA ALA A 441 -4.97 19.18 -2.19
C ALA A 441 -5.61 17.87 -2.69
N ALA A 442 -4.79 16.87 -3.01
CA ALA A 442 -5.24 15.55 -3.42
C ALA A 442 -5.97 14.81 -2.28
N GLY A 443 -5.51 14.99 -1.04
CA GLY A 443 -6.17 14.44 0.14
C GLY A 443 -7.56 15.03 0.37
N ASN A 444 -7.75 16.32 0.11
CA ASN A 444 -9.06 16.97 0.16
C ASN A 444 -10.00 16.44 -0.94
N CYS A 445 -9.48 16.22 -2.17
CA CYS A 445 -10.23 15.58 -3.24
C CYS A 445 -10.60 14.12 -2.90
N ASP A 446 -9.68 13.38 -2.29
CA ASP A 446 -9.92 12.03 -1.80
C ASP A 446 -11.00 11.98 -0.71
N HIS A 447 -10.97 12.93 0.23
CA HIS A 447 -12.01 13.06 1.26
C HIS A 447 -13.39 13.35 0.67
N ASN A 448 -13.46 14.22 -0.33
CA ASN A 448 -14.71 14.48 -1.05
C ASN A 448 -15.26 13.22 -1.74
N ARG A 449 -14.39 12.36 -2.25
CA ARG A 449 -14.77 11.08 -2.89
C ARG A 449 -15.10 9.99 -1.86
N TRP A 450 -14.35 9.95 -0.76
CA TRP A 450 -14.45 8.96 0.31
C TRP A 450 -14.49 9.64 1.67
N PRO A 451 -15.63 10.22 2.06
CA PRO A 451 -15.76 10.92 3.34
C PRO A 451 -15.41 10.02 4.53
N ARG A 452 -14.60 10.55 5.45
CA ARG A 452 -14.18 9.89 6.69
C ARG A 452 -14.37 10.86 7.84
N SER A 453 -14.95 10.38 8.95
CA SER A 453 -15.25 11.21 10.12
C SER A 453 -14.01 11.70 10.84
N GLU A 454 -12.89 10.98 10.72
CA GLU A 454 -11.68 11.25 11.49
C GLU A 454 -10.69 12.21 10.81
N CYS A 455 -10.92 12.60 9.56
CA CYS A 455 -9.95 13.37 8.80
C CYS A 455 -10.57 14.36 7.81
N ASP A 456 -10.91 15.54 8.31
CA ASP A 456 -11.42 16.62 7.46
C ASP A 456 -10.30 17.27 6.61
N ASN A 457 -9.07 17.30 7.14
CA ASN A 457 -7.88 17.82 6.44
C ASN A 457 -6.69 16.93 6.73
N ILE A 458 -6.10 16.38 5.67
CA ILE A 458 -5.01 15.39 5.78
C ILE A 458 -3.74 15.97 6.39
N LYS A 459 -3.40 17.22 6.10
CA LYS A 459 -2.21 17.88 6.67
C LYS A 459 -2.35 18.10 8.17
N ASN A 460 -3.52 18.54 8.62
CA ASN A 460 -3.81 18.66 10.05
C ASN A 460 -3.72 17.30 10.75
N ARG A 461 -4.17 16.23 10.09
CA ARG A 461 -4.07 14.88 10.63
C ARG A 461 -2.61 14.41 10.73
N ILE A 462 -1.76 14.69 9.74
CA ILE A 462 -0.33 14.41 9.77
C ILE A 462 0.32 15.12 10.97
N ASN A 463 0.08 16.41 11.12
CA ASN A 463 0.62 17.20 12.22
C ASN A 463 0.20 16.67 13.58
N TRP A 464 -1.09 16.37 13.73
CA TRP A 464 -1.62 15.78 14.94
C TRP A 464 -0.94 14.43 15.26
N SER A 465 -0.85 13.52 14.29
CA SER A 465 -0.25 12.20 14.47
C SER A 465 1.25 12.28 14.80
N ARG A 466 1.97 13.21 14.15
CA ARG A 466 3.37 13.51 14.49
C ARG A 466 3.53 13.90 15.96
N ASP A 467 2.73 14.86 16.42
CA ASP A 467 2.94 15.46 17.75
C ASP A 467 2.36 14.58 18.88
N TYR A 468 1.24 13.90 18.65
CA TYR A 468 0.56 13.12 19.69
C TYR A 468 0.89 11.61 19.69
N CYS A 469 1.36 11.06 18.58
CA CYS A 469 1.71 9.64 18.49
C CYS A 469 3.23 9.47 18.35
N LEU A 470 3.77 9.88 17.19
CA LEU A 470 5.15 9.61 16.81
C LEU A 470 6.17 10.17 17.79
N LYS A 471 6.08 11.48 18.13
CA LYS A 471 7.03 12.14 19.06
C LYS A 471 6.95 11.57 20.47
N LYS A 472 5.77 11.20 20.94
CA LYS A 472 5.61 10.54 22.27
C LYS A 472 6.30 9.17 22.28
N LYS A 473 6.05 8.36 21.22
CA LYS A 473 6.70 7.04 21.11
C LYS A 473 8.23 7.18 21.05
N ILE A 474 8.73 8.07 20.21
CA ILE A 474 10.19 8.30 20.08
C ILE A 474 10.78 8.79 21.41
N ALA A 475 10.12 9.70 22.12
CA ALA A 475 10.60 10.19 23.42
C ALA A 475 10.71 9.05 24.43
N TRP A 476 9.68 8.21 24.53
CA TRP A 476 9.72 7.06 25.43
C TRP A 476 10.79 6.03 25.02
N LEU A 477 10.94 5.73 23.72
CA LEU A 477 12.00 4.85 23.23
C LEU A 477 13.40 5.40 23.54
N ASN A 478 13.55 6.74 23.50
CA ASN A 478 14.82 7.37 23.86
C ASN A 478 15.15 7.23 25.35
N GLU A 479 14.15 7.18 26.24
CA GLU A 479 14.35 6.84 27.65
C GLU A 479 14.81 5.39 27.85
N GLN A 480 14.39 4.46 26.94
CA GLN A 480 14.74 3.04 27.04
C GLN A 480 16.09 2.71 26.40
N TRP A 481 16.42 3.35 25.29
CA TRP A 481 17.55 2.99 24.43
C TRP A 481 18.61 4.10 24.27
N GLY A 482 18.27 5.32 24.64
CA GLY A 482 19.20 6.47 24.60
C GLY A 482 20.33 6.36 25.61
N GLU A 483 21.37 7.16 25.41
CA GLU A 483 22.42 7.32 26.41
C GLU A 483 21.86 8.17 27.59
N PRO A 484 22.23 7.87 28.84
CA PRO A 484 21.89 8.75 29.95
C PRO A 484 22.36 10.18 29.64
N GLU A 485 21.50 11.15 29.87
CA GLU A 485 21.97 12.57 29.88
C GLU A 485 22.99 12.73 31.00
N ASP A 486 24.21 13.19 30.68
CA ASP A 486 25.29 13.51 31.64
C ASP A 486 24.94 14.69 32.55
#